data_0051f16410112799f89f4845b2338517
#
_entry.id   0051f16410112799f89f4845b2338517
#
_cell.length_a   1.000
_cell.length_b   1.000
_cell.length_c   1.000
_cell.angle_alpha   90.00
_cell.angle_beta   90.00
_cell.angle_gamma   90.00
#
_symmetry.space_group_name_H-M   'P 1'
#
loop_
_entity.id
_entity.type
_entity.pdbx_description
1 polymer ?
#
loop_
_entity_poly.entity_id
_entity_poly.type
_entity_poly.pdbx_seq_one_letter_code
_entity_poly.pdbx_strand_id
1 'polypeptide(L)'
;WTVELLALVALFCVHSGNVELDCNPFPHCVINQFLLTEEFVSSLEEELSQLSFHSKSNDLYKFKQSDDLKIRVEPCITELRSVLFGQFRSWLSELLGVELEPTVDISCAKYQHTDVLLCHDDELEGRRVAFILYLVPPWELGDGGTLDLFSTDEHGQPGRVVKSLVPSRNTLVFFEVSPVSFHQVAEVLSSEKCRLSLSGWFHGPSLPRFPQHTEPPAARHKHTPSDEKILHKWINQEYLNDCYQIQVQQEFQESSEIRLPNFLQKERFLEVRAALKSAEIQWVTKGPANKRRYEYADQSSLPPCVQECWELFSSEALFLLLSNFCGLKLHQLAKDNESSDDDDDDDDDDDDDESGVDEEGTEGRRKDRGDKEGEKKKDGTSAACVGEVRRWRKGSYTLLHDSENSREFGLDLLLSLGCSGWPQASGGFTSYIAHGEDEELLTVNPEENSLALVYRDTDTLKFVKYVNDGSSSHNHKEPPGTFYDFSFVYYE
;
A
#
# COMPACT_ATOMS: atom_id res chain seq x y z
N TRP A 1 -18.00 6.44 -26.74
CA TRP A 1 -17.35 6.32 -28.05
C TRP A 1 -18.35 5.75 -29.05
N THR A 2 -18.94 6.62 -29.88
CA THR A 2 -19.95 6.28 -30.88
C THR A 2 -19.30 6.05 -32.26
N VAL A 3 -20.06 5.48 -33.22
CA VAL A 3 -19.62 5.27 -34.62
C VAL A 3 -19.21 6.60 -35.27
N GLU A 4 -19.80 7.72 -34.86
CA GLU A 4 -19.43 9.08 -35.31
C GLU A 4 -18.02 9.48 -34.82
N LEU A 5 -17.62 9.01 -33.65
CA LEU A 5 -16.30 9.18 -33.07
C LEU A 5 -15.21 8.47 -33.91
N LEU A 6 -15.51 7.25 -34.36
CA LEU A 6 -14.65 6.49 -35.25
C LEU A 6 -14.47 7.20 -36.61
N ALA A 7 -15.52 7.90 -37.08
CA ALA A 7 -15.47 8.67 -38.31
C ALA A 7 -14.65 9.96 -38.18
N LEU A 8 -14.66 10.64 -37.02
CA LEU A 8 -13.88 11.84 -36.76
C LEU A 8 -12.38 11.55 -36.56
N VAL A 9 -12.04 10.50 -35.82
CA VAL A 9 -10.66 9.98 -35.72
C VAL A 9 -10.15 9.59 -37.09
N ALA A 10 -10.98 8.93 -37.90
CA ALA A 10 -10.66 8.60 -39.27
C ALA A 10 -10.45 9.84 -40.17
N LEU A 11 -11.20 10.92 -40.00
CA LEU A 11 -11.07 12.14 -40.82
C LEU A 11 -9.77 12.92 -40.54
N PHE A 12 -9.29 12.95 -39.30
CA PHE A 12 -8.00 13.60 -38.95
C PHE A 12 -6.80 12.73 -39.35
N CYS A 13 -6.98 11.40 -39.40
CA CYS A 13 -5.92 10.40 -39.50
C CYS A 13 -5.96 9.58 -40.82
N VAL A 14 -6.94 9.80 -41.70
CA VAL A 14 -7.18 9.05 -42.95
C VAL A 14 -6.03 9.14 -43.97
N HIS A 15 -5.03 9.97 -43.73
CA HIS A 15 -3.91 10.08 -44.65
C HIS A 15 -2.67 9.23 -44.31
N SER A 16 -2.61 8.52 -43.17
CA SER A 16 -1.37 7.84 -42.77
C SER A 16 -1.46 6.41 -42.22
N GLY A 17 -2.61 5.91 -41.86
CA GLY A 17 -2.69 4.57 -41.19
C GLY A 17 -2.00 4.47 -39.83
N ASN A 18 -1.67 5.61 -39.22
CA ASN A 18 -0.86 5.69 -37.99
C ASN A 18 -1.67 5.73 -36.69
N VAL A 19 -3.01 5.59 -36.78
CA VAL A 19 -3.89 5.66 -35.61
C VAL A 19 -4.58 4.34 -35.36
N GLU A 20 -4.45 3.88 -34.13
CA GLU A 20 -5.10 2.68 -33.63
C GLU A 20 -6.06 3.07 -32.50
N LEU A 21 -7.34 2.73 -32.65
CA LEU A 21 -8.36 2.87 -31.63
C LEU A 21 -8.78 1.48 -31.16
N ASP A 22 -8.69 1.23 -29.87
CA ASP A 22 -9.14 0.00 -29.26
C ASP A 22 -10.02 0.31 -28.03
N CYS A 23 -11.08 -0.48 -27.84
CA CYS A 23 -12.01 -0.35 -26.73
C CYS A 23 -11.81 -1.42 -25.65
N ASN A 24 -10.81 -2.29 -25.79
CA ASN A 24 -10.54 -3.36 -24.83
C ASN A 24 -9.20 -3.14 -24.10
N PRO A 25 -9.18 -3.06 -22.76
CA PRO A 25 -10.28 -3.23 -21.78
C PRO A 25 -11.14 -1.98 -21.63
N PHE A 26 -10.65 -0.81 -22.00
CA PHE A 26 -11.35 0.47 -22.04
C PHE A 26 -10.88 1.27 -23.28
N PRO A 27 -11.65 2.27 -23.74
CA PRO A 27 -11.31 3.04 -24.90
C PRO A 27 -9.97 3.78 -24.75
N HIS A 28 -9.05 3.51 -25.64
CA HIS A 28 -7.77 4.17 -25.74
C HIS A 28 -7.33 4.32 -27.20
N CYS A 29 -6.53 5.33 -27.46
CA CYS A 29 -6.04 5.65 -28.78
C CYS A 29 -4.52 5.70 -28.79
N VAL A 30 -3.92 5.13 -29.83
CA VAL A 30 -2.47 5.14 -30.08
C VAL A 30 -2.24 5.85 -31.40
N ILE A 31 -1.44 6.93 -31.38
CA ILE A 31 -1.04 7.68 -32.58
C ILE A 31 0.45 7.51 -32.76
N ASN A 32 0.82 6.72 -33.75
CA ASN A 32 2.23 6.53 -34.16
C ASN A 32 2.69 7.73 -34.96
N GLN A 33 3.98 8.10 -34.87
CA GLN A 33 4.58 9.24 -35.58
C GLN A 33 3.77 10.54 -35.32
N PHE A 34 3.45 10.83 -34.07
CA PHE A 34 2.63 11.97 -33.67
C PHE A 34 3.26 13.31 -34.06
N LEU A 35 4.57 13.45 -33.88
CA LEU A 35 5.35 14.64 -34.32
C LEU A 35 5.85 14.43 -35.74
N LEU A 36 5.77 15.49 -36.55
CA LEU A 36 5.93 15.39 -38.02
C LEU A 36 7.34 15.05 -38.48
N THR A 37 8.37 15.55 -37.78
CA THR A 37 9.76 15.38 -38.23
C THR A 37 10.63 14.80 -37.12
N GLU A 38 11.58 13.94 -37.54
CA GLU A 38 12.56 13.35 -36.63
C GLU A 38 13.54 14.38 -36.06
N GLU A 39 13.82 15.46 -36.83
CA GLU A 39 14.64 16.57 -36.38
C GLU A 39 14.00 17.25 -35.17
N PHE A 40 12.68 17.50 -35.20
CA PHE A 40 11.97 18.07 -34.08
C PHE A 40 11.98 17.15 -32.88
N VAL A 41 11.73 15.85 -33.08
CA VAL A 41 11.76 14.85 -31.99
C VAL A 41 13.12 14.84 -31.31
N SER A 42 14.22 14.84 -32.09
CA SER A 42 15.57 14.82 -31.54
C SER A 42 15.92 16.11 -30.81
N SER A 43 15.51 17.28 -31.34
CA SER A 43 15.72 18.57 -30.68
C SER A 43 14.92 18.68 -29.37
N LEU A 44 13.68 18.15 -29.35
CA LEU A 44 12.88 18.09 -28.15
C LEU A 44 13.51 17.18 -27.08
N GLU A 45 14.04 16.03 -27.47
CA GLU A 45 14.77 15.15 -26.53
C GLU A 45 16.01 15.82 -25.96
N GLU A 46 16.75 16.59 -26.75
CA GLU A 46 17.91 17.34 -26.29
C GLU A 46 17.49 18.39 -25.23
N GLU A 47 16.43 19.18 -25.48
CA GLU A 47 15.90 20.12 -24.50
C GLU A 47 15.44 19.42 -23.22
N LEU A 48 14.71 18.30 -23.33
CA LEU A 48 14.23 17.52 -22.19
C LEU A 48 15.38 16.90 -21.40
N SER A 49 16.50 16.56 -22.04
CA SER A 49 17.68 15.98 -21.38
C SER A 49 18.33 16.95 -20.41
N GLN A 50 18.20 18.28 -20.65
CA GLN A 50 18.76 19.36 -19.84
C GLN A 50 17.89 19.74 -18.64
N LEU A 51 16.67 19.19 -18.53
CA LEU A 51 15.78 19.47 -17.40
C LEU A 51 16.31 18.88 -16.09
N SER A 52 15.98 19.54 -14.99
CA SER A 52 16.17 18.96 -13.66
C SER A 52 15.10 17.92 -13.39
N PHE A 53 15.50 16.80 -12.79
CA PHE A 53 14.60 15.71 -12.43
C PHE A 53 14.69 15.41 -10.94
N HIS A 54 13.54 15.28 -10.29
CA HIS A 54 13.40 14.91 -8.89
C HIS A 54 13.02 13.44 -8.79
N SER A 55 13.67 12.70 -7.90
CA SER A 55 13.28 11.33 -7.59
C SER A 55 11.97 11.33 -6.82
N LYS A 56 11.01 10.59 -7.31
CA LYS A 56 9.73 10.35 -6.66
C LYS A 56 9.59 8.89 -6.29
N SER A 57 9.28 8.62 -5.02
CA SER A 57 9.10 7.27 -4.51
C SER A 57 8.14 7.29 -3.34
N ASN A 58 7.03 6.57 -3.45
CA ASN A 58 6.07 6.29 -2.38
C ASN A 58 5.57 4.84 -2.51
N ASP A 59 4.42 4.52 -1.93
CA ASP A 59 3.78 3.21 -2.08
C ASP A 59 3.43 2.85 -3.53
N LEU A 60 2.94 3.83 -4.30
CA LEU A 60 2.40 3.66 -5.66
C LEU A 60 3.47 3.66 -6.74
N TYR A 61 4.55 4.43 -6.58
CA TYR A 61 5.52 4.62 -7.65
C TYR A 61 6.96 4.78 -7.18
N LYS A 62 7.86 4.58 -8.15
CA LYS A 62 9.28 4.95 -8.10
C LYS A 62 9.71 5.34 -9.51
N PHE A 63 10.05 6.61 -9.74
CA PHE A 63 10.61 7.13 -10.99
C PHE A 63 11.16 8.55 -10.79
N LYS A 64 11.71 9.16 -11.83
CA LYS A 64 12.17 10.55 -11.83
C LYS A 64 11.26 11.41 -12.69
N GLN A 65 10.88 12.59 -12.18
CA GLN A 65 9.99 13.53 -12.86
C GLN A 65 10.58 14.94 -12.87
N SER A 66 10.38 15.66 -13.98
CA SER A 66 10.68 17.11 -14.07
C SER A 66 9.62 17.92 -13.33
N ASP A 67 9.92 19.20 -13.13
CA ASP A 67 8.89 20.20 -12.82
C ASP A 67 7.88 20.29 -13.96
N ASP A 68 6.72 20.92 -13.67
CA ASP A 68 5.68 21.19 -14.67
C ASP A 68 6.25 22.01 -15.83
N LEU A 69 5.99 21.57 -17.06
CA LEU A 69 6.50 22.22 -18.27
C LEU A 69 5.66 23.42 -18.73
N LYS A 70 4.57 23.76 -18.03
CA LYS A 70 3.68 24.90 -18.40
C LYS A 70 4.41 26.22 -18.55
N ILE A 71 5.42 26.46 -17.73
CA ILE A 71 6.16 27.75 -17.68
C ILE A 71 7.52 27.69 -18.39
N ARG A 72 7.87 26.56 -19.01
CA ARG A 72 9.15 26.39 -19.70
C ARG A 72 9.17 27.22 -20.99
N VAL A 73 10.36 27.69 -21.34
CA VAL A 73 10.56 28.63 -22.46
C VAL A 73 11.43 28.06 -23.59
N GLU A 74 11.94 26.87 -23.45
CA GLU A 74 12.69 26.17 -24.48
C GLU A 74 11.86 26.06 -25.75
N PRO A 75 12.44 26.29 -26.93
CA PRO A 75 11.69 26.40 -28.20
C PRO A 75 10.83 25.18 -28.53
N CYS A 76 11.40 23.97 -28.47
CA CYS A 76 10.67 22.74 -28.84
C CYS A 76 9.61 22.40 -27.79
N ILE A 77 9.88 22.57 -26.49
CA ILE A 77 8.89 22.40 -25.41
C ILE A 77 7.74 23.39 -25.59
N THR A 78 8.04 24.65 -25.93
CA THR A 78 7.02 25.69 -26.15
C THR A 78 6.16 25.38 -27.37
N GLU A 79 6.75 24.91 -28.47
CA GLU A 79 6.04 24.51 -29.69
C GLU A 79 5.13 23.29 -29.43
N LEU A 80 5.66 22.25 -28.81
CA LEU A 80 4.85 21.06 -28.42
C LEU A 80 3.66 21.47 -27.53
N ARG A 81 3.91 22.31 -26.53
CA ARG A 81 2.86 22.81 -25.66
C ARG A 81 1.80 23.61 -26.44
N SER A 82 2.20 24.42 -27.40
CA SER A 82 1.27 25.16 -28.26
C SER A 82 0.35 24.23 -29.04
N VAL A 83 0.88 23.12 -29.55
CA VAL A 83 0.10 22.10 -30.25
C VAL A 83 -0.86 21.39 -29.30
N LEU A 84 -0.36 20.91 -28.15
CA LEU A 84 -1.17 20.18 -27.18
C LEU A 84 -2.28 21.05 -26.58
N PHE A 85 -1.95 22.27 -26.13
CA PHE A 85 -2.91 23.16 -25.45
C PHE A 85 -3.87 23.84 -26.44
N GLY A 86 -3.50 23.95 -27.71
CA GLY A 86 -4.27 24.56 -28.78
C GLY A 86 -5.05 23.55 -29.61
N GLN A 87 -4.46 23.17 -30.74
CA GLN A 87 -5.14 22.36 -31.76
C GLN A 87 -5.55 20.97 -31.27
N PHE A 88 -4.66 20.27 -30.59
CA PHE A 88 -4.96 18.91 -30.12
C PHE A 88 -6.06 18.92 -29.04
N ARG A 89 -6.01 19.85 -28.09
CA ARG A 89 -7.08 20.03 -27.08
C ARG A 89 -8.43 20.33 -27.73
N SER A 90 -8.47 21.26 -28.72
CA SER A 90 -9.70 21.62 -29.42
C SER A 90 -10.28 20.40 -30.15
N TRP A 91 -9.44 19.67 -30.83
CA TRP A 91 -9.82 18.42 -31.49
C TRP A 91 -10.34 17.37 -30.51
N LEU A 92 -9.70 17.18 -29.35
CA LEU A 92 -10.20 16.28 -28.28
C LEU A 92 -11.56 16.76 -27.75
N SER A 93 -11.77 18.06 -27.58
CA SER A 93 -13.05 18.62 -27.13
C SER A 93 -14.18 18.30 -28.12
N GLU A 94 -13.94 18.45 -29.41
CA GLU A 94 -14.89 18.08 -30.47
C GLU A 94 -15.14 16.55 -30.50
N LEU A 95 -14.06 15.77 -30.38
CA LEU A 95 -14.10 14.32 -30.38
C LEU A 95 -14.96 13.75 -29.24
N LEU A 96 -14.79 14.29 -28.04
CA LEU A 96 -15.48 13.83 -26.84
C LEU A 96 -16.83 14.50 -26.60
N GLY A 97 -17.12 15.56 -27.35
CA GLY A 97 -18.32 16.39 -27.14
C GLY A 97 -18.32 17.10 -25.78
N VAL A 98 -17.12 17.43 -25.26
CA VAL A 98 -16.90 18.01 -23.93
C VAL A 98 -15.97 19.19 -24.05
N GLU A 99 -16.28 20.30 -23.39
CA GLU A 99 -15.37 21.44 -23.32
C GLU A 99 -14.22 21.14 -22.36
N LEU A 100 -12.99 21.07 -22.91
CA LEU A 100 -11.76 20.89 -22.14
C LEU A 100 -11.17 22.26 -21.80
N GLU A 101 -10.65 22.37 -20.58
CA GLU A 101 -10.00 23.58 -20.09
C GLU A 101 -8.78 23.98 -20.93
N PRO A 102 -8.46 25.29 -21.01
CA PRO A 102 -7.30 25.75 -21.78
C PRO A 102 -5.95 25.32 -21.18
N THR A 103 -5.93 24.93 -19.91
CA THR A 103 -4.73 24.48 -19.20
C THR A 103 -4.61 22.97 -19.24
N VAL A 104 -3.40 22.47 -19.49
CA VAL A 104 -3.06 21.06 -19.52
C VAL A 104 -1.89 20.81 -18.57
N ASP A 105 -1.97 19.80 -17.72
CA ASP A 105 -0.82 19.36 -16.93
C ASP A 105 0.14 18.62 -17.84
N ILE A 106 1.43 18.93 -17.74
CA ILE A 106 2.46 18.25 -18.55
C ILE A 106 3.79 18.20 -17.81
N SER A 107 4.37 17.03 -17.70
CA SER A 107 5.69 16.80 -17.14
C SER A 107 6.47 15.78 -17.93
N CYS A 108 7.80 15.76 -17.75
CA CYS A 108 8.67 14.75 -18.33
C CYS A 108 9.02 13.73 -17.25
N ALA A 109 8.81 12.45 -17.56
CA ALA A 109 9.11 11.33 -16.67
C ALA A 109 10.25 10.47 -17.27
N LYS A 110 11.16 10.03 -16.38
CA LYS A 110 12.25 9.09 -16.66
C LYS A 110 12.08 7.86 -15.79
N TYR A 111 11.88 6.70 -16.45
CA TYR A 111 11.87 5.41 -15.77
C TYR A 111 13.15 4.66 -16.14
N GLN A 112 13.89 4.27 -15.12
CA GLN A 112 15.14 3.50 -15.23
C GLN A 112 14.92 2.08 -14.69
N HIS A 113 15.92 1.23 -14.72
CA HIS A 113 15.85 -0.12 -14.15
C HIS A 113 15.24 -0.13 -12.76
N THR A 114 14.26 -1.01 -12.53
CA THR A 114 13.44 -1.14 -11.32
C THR A 114 12.43 -0.03 -11.04
N ASP A 115 12.32 0.96 -11.90
CA ASP A 115 11.28 1.99 -11.76
C ASP A 115 9.93 1.47 -12.27
N VAL A 116 8.86 1.91 -11.59
CA VAL A 116 7.50 1.39 -11.77
C VAL A 116 6.48 2.47 -11.38
N LEU A 117 5.29 2.42 -11.97
CA LEU A 117 4.09 3.11 -11.48
C LEU A 117 2.96 2.09 -11.44
N LEU A 118 2.53 1.71 -10.23
CA LEU A 118 1.60 0.61 -9.99
C LEU A 118 0.17 0.94 -10.43
N CYS A 119 -0.73 -0.04 -10.33
CA CYS A 119 -2.09 0.04 -10.82
C CYS A 119 -2.88 1.19 -10.17
N HIS A 120 -3.42 2.09 -11.01
CA HIS A 120 -4.22 3.24 -10.64
C HIS A 120 -5.15 3.62 -11.80
N ASP A 121 -6.06 4.57 -11.60
CA ASP A 121 -7.03 5.02 -12.60
C ASP A 121 -6.96 6.52 -12.89
N ASP A 122 -5.91 7.21 -12.38
CA ASP A 122 -5.69 8.66 -12.53
C ASP A 122 -6.75 9.55 -11.88
N GLU A 123 -7.61 9.00 -11.00
CA GLU A 123 -8.67 9.79 -10.38
C GLU A 123 -8.13 11.00 -9.62
N LEU A 124 -8.46 12.16 -10.13
CA LEU A 124 -8.33 13.43 -9.45
C LEU A 124 -9.38 14.39 -10.05
N GLU A 125 -9.97 15.23 -9.21
CA GLU A 125 -10.97 16.22 -9.67
C GLU A 125 -10.45 17.04 -10.83
N GLY A 126 -11.24 17.12 -11.89
CA GLY A 126 -10.92 17.87 -13.11
C GLY A 126 -10.09 17.12 -14.13
N ARG A 127 -9.44 16.01 -13.83
CA ARG A 127 -8.75 15.20 -14.86
C ARG A 127 -9.75 14.51 -15.78
N ARG A 128 -9.63 14.77 -17.09
CA ARG A 128 -10.58 14.25 -18.07
C ARG A 128 -9.98 13.31 -19.10
N VAL A 129 -8.79 13.63 -19.61
CA VAL A 129 -8.07 12.78 -20.57
C VAL A 129 -6.61 12.71 -20.15
N ALA A 130 -6.11 11.49 -19.95
CA ALA A 130 -4.69 11.22 -19.76
C ALA A 130 -3.99 11.05 -21.10
N PHE A 131 -2.75 11.51 -21.21
CA PHE A 131 -1.90 11.28 -22.40
C PHE A 131 -0.47 10.96 -22.02
N ILE A 132 0.20 10.18 -22.90
CA ILE A 132 1.61 9.83 -22.78
C ILE A 132 2.24 9.89 -24.16
N LEU A 133 3.25 10.78 -24.35
CA LEU A 133 4.08 10.81 -25.55
C LEU A 133 5.42 10.15 -25.26
N TYR A 134 5.71 9.07 -25.93
CA TYR A 134 6.94 8.31 -25.76
C TYR A 134 8.10 8.85 -26.60
N LEU A 135 9.23 9.04 -25.92
CA LEU A 135 10.50 9.44 -26.52
C LEU A 135 11.57 8.42 -26.08
N VAL A 136 11.43 7.20 -26.53
CA VAL A 136 12.26 6.05 -26.11
C VAL A 136 13.19 5.62 -27.26
N PRO A 137 14.36 5.03 -26.93
CA PRO A 137 15.14 4.30 -27.92
C PRO A 137 14.35 3.07 -28.42
N PRO A 138 14.86 2.29 -29.39
CA PRO A 138 14.25 1.02 -29.76
C PRO A 138 13.94 0.18 -28.52
N TRP A 139 12.66 -0.17 -28.35
CA TRP A 139 12.12 -0.79 -27.11
C TRP A 139 11.45 -2.10 -27.43
N GLU A 140 11.68 -3.12 -26.61
CA GLU A 140 11.10 -4.44 -26.77
C GLU A 140 10.32 -4.83 -25.50
N LEU A 141 9.42 -5.79 -25.61
CA LEU A 141 8.63 -6.29 -24.47
C LEU A 141 9.51 -6.76 -23.31
N GLY A 142 10.68 -7.34 -23.59
CA GLY A 142 11.65 -7.81 -22.61
C GLY A 142 12.32 -6.69 -21.80
N ASP A 143 12.28 -5.44 -22.28
CA ASP A 143 12.79 -4.28 -21.55
C ASP A 143 11.88 -3.83 -20.40
N GLY A 144 10.65 -4.38 -20.33
CA GLY A 144 9.63 -3.93 -19.38
C GLY A 144 9.08 -2.55 -19.73
N GLY A 145 8.62 -1.79 -18.72
CA GLY A 145 8.16 -0.41 -18.91
C GLY A 145 6.93 -0.26 -19.81
N THR A 146 6.17 -1.32 -20.06
CA THR A 146 4.93 -1.30 -20.83
C THR A 146 3.84 -0.49 -20.11
N LEU A 147 2.93 0.10 -20.87
CA LEU A 147 1.67 0.58 -20.31
C LEU A 147 0.68 -0.58 -20.31
N ASP A 148 0.46 -1.13 -19.12
CA ASP A 148 -0.45 -2.26 -18.94
C ASP A 148 -1.84 -1.77 -18.61
N LEU A 149 -2.85 -2.31 -19.30
CA LEU A 149 -4.26 -1.97 -19.14
C LEU A 149 -5.00 -3.14 -18.52
N PHE A 150 -5.76 -2.85 -17.47
CA PHE A 150 -6.47 -3.85 -16.67
C PHE A 150 -7.93 -4.00 -17.09
N SER A 151 -8.43 -5.25 -17.06
CA SER A 151 -9.89 -5.46 -17.03
C SER A 151 -10.45 -5.01 -15.68
N THR A 152 -11.75 -4.73 -15.63
CA THR A 152 -12.49 -4.51 -14.39
C THR A 152 -13.43 -5.67 -14.13
N ASP A 153 -13.69 -5.95 -12.85
CA ASP A 153 -14.69 -6.91 -12.41
C ASP A 153 -16.08 -6.27 -12.27
N GLU A 154 -17.06 -7.03 -11.77
CA GLU A 154 -18.44 -6.58 -11.55
C GLU A 154 -18.57 -5.49 -10.48
N HIS A 155 -17.54 -5.31 -9.63
CA HIS A 155 -17.47 -4.28 -8.60
C HIS A 155 -16.67 -3.05 -9.05
N GLY A 156 -16.24 -3.00 -10.33
CA GLY A 156 -15.40 -1.93 -10.85
C GLY A 156 -13.97 -1.97 -10.36
N GLN A 157 -13.50 -3.11 -9.80
CA GLN A 157 -12.13 -3.25 -9.33
C GLN A 157 -11.21 -3.78 -10.44
N PRO A 158 -9.91 -3.40 -10.47
CA PRO A 158 -8.99 -3.89 -11.48
C PRO A 158 -8.77 -5.40 -11.32
N GLY A 159 -8.97 -6.11 -12.41
CA GLY A 159 -8.77 -7.54 -12.50
C GLY A 159 -7.37 -7.91 -12.97
N ARG A 160 -7.25 -8.47 -14.19
CA ARG A 160 -5.97 -8.86 -14.79
C ARG A 160 -5.53 -7.86 -15.87
N VAL A 161 -4.22 -7.79 -16.13
CA VAL A 161 -3.69 -7.15 -17.32
C VAL A 161 -4.18 -7.89 -18.55
N VAL A 162 -4.85 -7.19 -19.46
CA VAL A 162 -5.38 -7.74 -20.72
C VAL A 162 -4.69 -7.19 -21.94
N LYS A 163 -4.03 -6.04 -21.81
CA LYS A 163 -3.24 -5.44 -22.88
C LYS A 163 -1.99 -4.78 -22.31
N SER A 164 -0.85 -4.97 -22.97
CA SER A 164 0.41 -4.31 -22.65
C SER A 164 0.87 -3.56 -23.90
N LEU A 165 0.90 -2.23 -23.83
CA LEU A 165 1.39 -1.36 -24.88
C LEU A 165 2.89 -1.16 -24.69
N VAL A 166 3.68 -1.67 -25.66
CA VAL A 166 5.13 -1.47 -25.65
C VAL A 166 5.43 -0.03 -26.08
N PRO A 167 6.22 0.73 -25.28
CA PRO A 167 6.61 2.08 -25.66
C PRO A 167 7.29 2.11 -27.04
N SER A 168 6.91 3.06 -27.87
CA SER A 168 7.52 3.26 -29.18
C SER A 168 7.84 4.74 -29.39
N ARG A 169 8.99 5.02 -29.99
CA ARG A 169 9.46 6.38 -30.26
C ARG A 169 8.42 7.18 -31.04
N ASN A 170 8.20 8.44 -30.61
CA ASN A 170 7.27 9.38 -31.23
C ASN A 170 5.83 8.84 -31.35
N THR A 171 5.37 8.14 -30.30
CA THR A 171 4.03 7.58 -30.22
C THR A 171 3.28 8.24 -29.05
N LEU A 172 2.10 8.78 -29.36
CA LEU A 172 1.18 9.33 -28.37
C LEU A 172 0.10 8.30 -28.02
N VAL A 173 -0.11 8.04 -26.75
CA VAL A 173 -1.24 7.27 -26.23
C VAL A 173 -2.12 8.18 -25.41
N PHE A 174 -3.43 8.10 -25.56
CA PHE A 174 -4.37 8.82 -24.71
C PHE A 174 -5.65 8.04 -24.47
N PHE A 175 -6.30 8.32 -23.34
CA PHE A 175 -7.56 7.71 -22.92
C PHE A 175 -8.31 8.62 -21.93
N GLU A 176 -9.64 8.41 -21.82
CA GLU A 176 -10.44 9.13 -20.82
C GLU A 176 -10.15 8.60 -19.42
N VAL A 177 -9.97 9.52 -18.46
CA VAL A 177 -9.93 9.18 -17.02
C VAL A 177 -11.33 8.79 -16.59
N SER A 178 -11.50 7.54 -16.17
CA SER A 178 -12.80 6.93 -15.90
C SER A 178 -12.73 5.91 -14.76
N PRO A 179 -13.87 5.48 -14.21
CA PRO A 179 -13.88 4.45 -13.15
C PRO A 179 -13.32 3.08 -13.56
N VAL A 180 -13.02 2.88 -14.84
CA VAL A 180 -12.55 1.60 -15.40
C VAL A 180 -11.19 1.72 -16.11
N SER A 181 -10.59 2.93 -16.14
CA SER A 181 -9.32 3.15 -16.83
C SER A 181 -8.09 2.74 -16.01
N PHE A 182 -8.16 1.62 -15.31
CA PHE A 182 -7.04 1.11 -14.53
C PHE A 182 -5.87 0.72 -15.41
N HIS A 183 -4.72 1.30 -15.10
CA HIS A 183 -3.50 1.09 -15.84
C HIS A 183 -2.27 1.16 -14.92
N GLN A 184 -1.12 0.72 -15.43
CA GLN A 184 0.17 0.83 -14.76
C GLN A 184 1.29 1.04 -15.77
N VAL A 185 2.40 1.60 -15.32
CA VAL A 185 3.69 1.44 -16.02
C VAL A 185 4.40 0.26 -15.39
N ALA A 186 4.52 -0.85 -16.11
CA ALA A 186 5.24 -2.02 -15.67
C ALA A 186 6.70 -1.68 -15.34
N GLU A 187 7.31 -2.45 -14.45
CA GLU A 187 8.70 -2.27 -14.08
C GLU A 187 9.62 -2.26 -15.32
N VAL A 188 10.55 -1.30 -15.37
CA VAL A 188 11.62 -1.28 -16.38
C VAL A 188 12.67 -2.31 -15.99
N LEU A 189 12.89 -3.27 -16.88
CA LEU A 189 13.82 -4.40 -16.69
C LEU A 189 15.18 -4.17 -17.33
N SER A 190 15.25 -3.31 -18.34
CA SER A 190 16.53 -2.97 -18.98
C SER A 190 17.39 -2.10 -18.06
N SER A 191 18.63 -2.52 -17.81
CA SER A 191 19.64 -1.73 -17.11
C SER A 191 20.30 -0.66 -17.96
N GLU A 192 20.16 -0.75 -19.28
CA GLU A 192 20.85 0.12 -20.25
C GLU A 192 19.96 1.20 -20.86
N LYS A 193 18.63 0.98 -20.84
CA LYS A 193 17.66 1.88 -21.48
C LYS A 193 16.93 2.73 -20.45
N CYS A 194 16.54 3.94 -20.85
CA CYS A 194 15.69 4.82 -20.08
C CYS A 194 14.37 5.04 -20.84
N ARG A 195 13.25 4.82 -20.17
CA ARG A 195 11.92 5.10 -20.70
C ARG A 195 11.59 6.56 -20.42
N LEU A 196 11.90 7.42 -21.42
CA LEU A 196 11.56 8.83 -21.42
C LEU A 196 10.16 9.02 -21.98
N SER A 197 9.32 9.79 -21.30
CA SER A 197 7.99 10.15 -21.77
C SER A 197 7.56 11.52 -21.24
N LEU A 198 6.74 12.20 -22.05
CA LEU A 198 5.96 13.34 -21.61
C LEU A 198 4.55 12.84 -21.28
N SER A 199 4.06 13.15 -20.11
CA SER A 199 2.72 12.73 -19.68
C SER A 199 1.99 13.86 -18.97
N GLY A 200 0.67 13.77 -19.01
CA GLY A 200 -0.17 14.77 -18.35
C GLY A 200 -1.66 14.53 -18.58
N TRP A 201 -2.43 15.57 -18.23
CA TRP A 201 -3.89 15.49 -18.28
C TRP A 201 -4.49 16.73 -18.89
N PHE A 202 -5.47 16.53 -19.77
CA PHE A 202 -6.42 17.56 -20.15
C PHE A 202 -7.51 17.61 -19.09
N HIS A 203 -7.85 18.81 -18.65
CA HIS A 203 -8.85 19.06 -17.62
C HIS A 203 -10.22 19.35 -18.22
N GLY A 204 -11.27 19.01 -17.48
CA GLY A 204 -12.66 19.19 -17.86
C GLY A 204 -13.60 18.51 -16.86
N PRO A 205 -14.92 18.45 -17.14
CA PRO A 205 -15.87 17.79 -16.25
C PRO A 205 -15.50 16.32 -16.03
N SER A 206 -15.31 15.92 -14.78
CA SER A 206 -15.03 14.52 -14.40
C SER A 206 -16.18 13.61 -14.78
N LEU A 207 -15.87 12.36 -15.13
CA LEU A 207 -16.89 11.33 -15.35
C LEU A 207 -17.52 10.91 -14.02
N PRO A 208 -18.84 10.59 -14.00
CA PRO A 208 -19.48 10.02 -12.82
C PRO A 208 -18.77 8.72 -12.40
N ARG A 209 -18.53 8.57 -11.10
CA ARG A 209 -17.92 7.37 -10.53
C ARG A 209 -18.93 6.56 -9.75
N PHE A 210 -18.75 5.26 -9.74
CA PHE A 210 -19.51 4.36 -8.90
C PHE A 210 -19.10 4.54 -7.42
N PRO A 211 -19.99 4.22 -6.46
CA PRO A 211 -19.58 4.12 -5.06
C PRO A 211 -18.39 3.16 -4.92
N GLN A 212 -17.40 3.54 -4.11
CA GLN A 212 -16.27 2.66 -3.86
C GLN A 212 -16.74 1.33 -3.27
N HIS A 213 -16.23 0.24 -3.83
CA HIS A 213 -16.48 -1.09 -3.29
C HIS A 213 -15.76 -1.24 -1.95
N THR A 214 -16.55 -1.49 -0.89
CA THR A 214 -16.02 -1.78 0.45
C THR A 214 -15.90 -3.29 0.61
N GLU A 215 -14.68 -3.78 0.80
CA GLU A 215 -14.45 -5.18 1.10
C GLU A 215 -14.97 -5.51 2.51
N PRO A 216 -15.52 -6.71 2.74
CA PRO A 216 -15.87 -7.12 4.09
C PRO A 216 -14.60 -7.19 4.96
N PRO A 217 -14.69 -6.78 6.24
CA PRO A 217 -13.55 -6.87 7.14
C PRO A 217 -13.08 -8.32 7.28
N ALA A 218 -11.78 -8.51 7.44
CA ALA A 218 -11.21 -9.83 7.68
C ALA A 218 -11.80 -10.45 8.96
N ALA A 219 -12.10 -11.74 8.91
CA ALA A 219 -12.64 -12.46 10.06
C ALA A 219 -11.61 -12.49 11.19
N ARG A 220 -11.98 -11.99 12.36
CA ARG A 220 -11.14 -12.02 13.57
C ARG A 220 -11.36 -13.33 14.32
N HIS A 221 -10.27 -13.89 14.79
CA HIS A 221 -10.27 -15.12 15.55
C HIS A 221 -9.82 -14.84 17.00
N LYS A 222 -10.58 -15.33 17.96
CA LYS A 222 -10.14 -15.36 19.37
C LYS A 222 -8.95 -16.30 19.48
N HIS A 223 -8.10 -16.07 20.50
CA HIS A 223 -7.02 -16.99 20.80
C HIS A 223 -7.55 -18.42 21.06
N THR A 224 -6.78 -19.41 20.64
CA THR A 224 -7.06 -20.81 20.94
C THR A 224 -6.42 -21.21 22.27
N PRO A 225 -7.18 -21.86 23.19
CA PRO A 225 -6.59 -22.36 24.43
C PRO A 225 -5.37 -23.22 24.17
N SER A 226 -4.28 -22.94 24.83
CA SER A 226 -3.02 -23.66 24.64
C SER A 226 -2.21 -23.74 25.93
N ASP A 227 -1.43 -24.85 26.09
CA ASP A 227 -0.46 -24.99 27.17
C ASP A 227 0.78 -24.11 26.86
N GLU A 228 1.35 -23.46 27.87
CA GLU A 228 2.59 -22.69 27.79
C GLU A 228 3.77 -23.48 27.17
N LYS A 229 3.71 -24.80 27.19
CA LYS A 229 4.70 -25.66 26.51
C LYS A 229 4.88 -25.35 25.03
N ILE A 230 3.87 -24.76 24.36
CA ILE A 230 4.02 -24.33 22.97
C ILE A 230 5.09 -23.26 22.85
N LEU A 231 5.16 -22.30 23.78
CA LEU A 231 6.19 -21.26 23.81
C LEU A 231 7.59 -21.88 23.94
N HIS A 232 7.76 -22.79 24.92
CA HIS A 232 9.03 -23.48 25.14
C HIS A 232 9.46 -24.37 23.96
N LYS A 233 8.52 -24.84 23.14
CA LYS A 233 8.80 -25.64 21.94
C LYS A 233 9.28 -24.76 20.77
N TRP A 234 8.78 -23.53 20.69
CA TRP A 234 8.93 -22.71 19.48
C TRP A 234 9.83 -21.50 19.66
N ILE A 235 9.74 -20.81 20.79
CA ILE A 235 10.36 -19.50 21.04
C ILE A 235 11.74 -19.66 21.67
N ASN A 236 12.68 -18.83 21.27
CA ASN A 236 13.98 -18.74 21.91
C ASN A 236 13.81 -18.44 23.42
N GLN A 237 14.50 -19.22 24.27
CA GLN A 237 14.35 -19.20 25.72
C GLN A 237 14.66 -17.84 26.36
N GLU A 238 15.46 -17.00 25.69
CA GLU A 238 15.75 -15.63 26.15
C GLU A 238 14.48 -14.81 26.28
N TYR A 239 13.52 -14.94 25.35
CA TYR A 239 12.26 -14.22 25.35
C TYR A 239 11.23 -14.71 26.39
N LEU A 240 11.49 -15.87 26.99
CA LEU A 240 10.65 -16.44 28.06
C LEU A 240 11.18 -16.06 29.46
N ASN A 241 12.28 -15.31 29.54
CA ASN A 241 12.84 -14.82 30.81
C ASN A 241 12.13 -13.52 31.24
N ASP A 242 11.57 -13.50 32.46
CA ASP A 242 10.81 -12.37 32.99
C ASP A 242 11.58 -11.05 32.99
N CYS A 243 12.86 -11.07 33.35
CA CYS A 243 13.69 -9.87 33.35
C CYS A 243 13.88 -9.31 31.93
N TYR A 244 14.01 -10.19 30.94
CA TYR A 244 14.13 -9.79 29.56
C TYR A 244 12.81 -9.25 28.99
N GLN A 245 11.66 -9.84 29.38
CA GLN A 245 10.34 -9.34 29.02
C GLN A 245 10.11 -7.91 29.52
N ILE A 246 10.54 -7.61 30.73
CA ILE A 246 10.46 -6.24 31.28
C ILE A 246 11.29 -5.26 30.46
N GLN A 247 12.50 -5.65 30.02
CA GLN A 247 13.33 -4.79 29.14
C GLN A 247 12.67 -4.57 27.77
N VAL A 248 12.13 -5.61 27.17
CA VAL A 248 11.37 -5.54 25.92
C VAL A 248 10.19 -4.60 26.06
N GLN A 249 9.43 -4.71 27.17
CA GLN A 249 8.28 -3.85 27.43
C GLN A 249 8.67 -2.38 27.58
N GLN A 250 9.76 -2.08 28.31
CA GLN A 250 10.25 -0.72 28.46
C GLN A 250 10.66 -0.11 27.12
N GLU A 251 11.42 -0.85 26.29
CA GLU A 251 11.82 -0.40 24.95
C GLU A 251 10.61 -0.19 24.03
N PHE A 252 9.64 -1.11 24.09
CA PHE A 252 8.41 -0.99 23.29
C PHE A 252 7.55 0.21 23.70
N GLN A 253 7.44 0.51 25.01
CA GLN A 253 6.69 1.66 25.50
C GLN A 253 7.28 3.01 25.08
N GLU A 254 8.61 3.09 24.88
CA GLU A 254 9.28 4.30 24.44
C GLU A 254 9.08 4.57 22.94
N SER A 255 9.05 3.52 22.12
CA SER A 255 9.11 3.63 20.64
C SER A 255 7.85 3.17 19.92
N SER A 256 6.93 2.46 20.62
CA SER A 256 5.77 1.77 20.03
C SER A 256 6.14 0.71 18.98
N GLU A 257 7.42 0.35 18.92
CA GLU A 257 7.96 -0.69 18.04
C GLU A 257 9.10 -1.45 18.72
N ILE A 258 9.30 -2.71 18.32
CA ILE A 258 10.48 -3.47 18.72
C ILE A 258 10.81 -4.57 17.71
N ARG A 259 12.10 -4.92 17.62
CA ARG A 259 12.59 -6.04 16.83
C ARG A 259 13.25 -7.07 17.73
N LEU A 260 12.81 -8.31 17.60
CA LEU A 260 13.26 -9.45 18.41
C LEU A 260 13.98 -10.46 17.51
N PRO A 261 15.32 -10.37 17.38
CA PRO A 261 16.10 -11.24 16.50
C PRO A 261 16.14 -12.67 17.03
N ASN A 262 16.28 -13.65 16.13
CA ASN A 262 16.31 -15.09 16.48
C ASN A 262 15.11 -15.52 17.34
N PHE A 263 13.93 -15.02 16.99
CA PHE A 263 12.72 -15.23 17.78
C PHE A 263 12.32 -16.69 17.92
N LEU A 264 12.29 -17.44 16.81
CA LEU A 264 12.08 -18.88 16.88
C LEU A 264 13.38 -19.60 17.23
N GLN A 265 13.25 -20.72 17.95
CA GLN A 265 14.36 -21.65 18.16
C GLN A 265 14.94 -22.09 16.81
N LYS A 266 16.26 -22.18 16.74
CA LYS A 266 17.00 -22.44 15.49
C LYS A 266 16.47 -23.64 14.70
N GLU A 267 16.22 -24.75 15.39
CA GLU A 267 15.73 -25.99 14.76
C GLU A 267 14.36 -25.80 14.16
N ARG A 268 13.43 -25.15 14.87
CA ARG A 268 12.07 -24.87 14.42
C ARG A 268 12.04 -23.88 13.26
N PHE A 269 12.83 -22.85 13.36
CA PHE A 269 13.02 -21.86 12.27
C PHE A 269 13.48 -22.57 10.99
N LEU A 270 14.51 -23.42 11.05
CA LEU A 270 15.02 -24.12 9.87
C LEU A 270 13.99 -25.08 9.28
N GLU A 271 13.21 -25.77 10.11
CA GLU A 271 12.13 -26.68 9.70
C GLU A 271 11.03 -25.91 8.95
N VAL A 272 10.51 -24.81 9.54
CA VAL A 272 9.46 -23.98 8.94
C VAL A 272 9.96 -23.35 7.63
N ARG A 273 11.18 -22.78 7.62
CA ARG A 273 11.78 -22.19 6.43
C ARG A 273 11.91 -23.20 5.28
N ALA A 274 12.27 -24.44 5.58
CA ALA A 274 12.34 -25.50 4.57
C ALA A 274 10.95 -25.90 4.06
N ALA A 275 9.96 -26.00 4.96
CA ALA A 275 8.61 -26.40 4.63
C ALA A 275 7.85 -25.33 3.81
N LEU A 276 8.10 -24.04 4.02
CA LEU A 276 7.51 -22.96 3.22
C LEU A 276 7.89 -23.01 1.73
N LYS A 277 8.95 -23.75 1.38
CA LYS A 277 9.35 -24.00 -0.01
C LYS A 277 8.66 -25.23 -0.61
N SER A 278 7.81 -25.93 0.14
CA SER A 278 7.08 -27.12 -0.35
C SER A 278 6.16 -26.77 -1.50
N ALA A 279 6.12 -27.63 -2.50
CA ALA A 279 5.17 -27.53 -3.61
C ALA A 279 3.72 -27.89 -3.21
N GLU A 280 3.51 -28.41 -2.00
CA GLU A 280 2.17 -28.77 -1.50
C GLU A 280 1.36 -27.56 -1.07
N ILE A 281 2.04 -26.43 -0.71
CA ILE A 281 1.36 -25.21 -0.31
C ILE A 281 0.65 -24.61 -1.52
N GLN A 282 -0.65 -24.41 -1.38
CA GLN A 282 -1.46 -23.68 -2.36
C GLN A 282 -1.38 -22.20 -2.08
N TRP A 283 -0.65 -21.49 -2.94
CA TRP A 283 -0.51 -20.05 -2.87
C TRP A 283 -1.59 -19.35 -3.70
N VAL A 284 -2.34 -18.47 -3.07
CA VAL A 284 -3.43 -17.72 -3.68
C VAL A 284 -3.00 -16.25 -3.81
N THR A 285 -3.16 -15.68 -5.00
CA THR A 285 -2.88 -14.25 -5.22
C THR A 285 -3.99 -13.41 -4.60
N LYS A 286 -3.61 -12.42 -3.80
CA LYS A 286 -4.51 -11.44 -3.19
C LYS A 286 -4.43 -10.12 -3.96
N GLY A 287 -5.57 -9.62 -4.36
CA GLY A 287 -5.79 -8.34 -5.03
C GLY A 287 -6.89 -7.55 -4.32
N PRO A 288 -7.47 -6.54 -4.95
CA PRO A 288 -7.25 -6.03 -6.31
C PRO A 288 -5.94 -5.24 -6.46
N ALA A 289 -5.46 -5.09 -7.71
CA ALA A 289 -4.15 -4.51 -8.01
C ALA A 289 -3.98 -3.04 -7.60
N ASN A 290 -5.05 -2.26 -7.49
CA ASN A 290 -5.04 -0.89 -6.99
C ASN A 290 -4.96 -0.77 -5.46
N LYS A 291 -4.89 -1.89 -4.74
CA LYS A 291 -4.70 -1.96 -3.29
C LYS A 291 -3.52 -2.82 -2.90
N ARG A 292 -3.39 -4.01 -3.51
CA ARG A 292 -2.36 -5.00 -3.17
C ARG A 292 -2.18 -6.04 -4.25
N ARG A 293 -1.00 -6.64 -4.25
CA ARG A 293 -0.70 -7.83 -5.03
C ARG A 293 0.38 -8.63 -4.31
N TYR A 294 -0.01 -9.67 -3.62
CA TYR A 294 0.90 -10.64 -2.99
C TYR A 294 0.25 -12.01 -2.97
N GLU A 295 0.94 -13.02 -2.45
CA GLU A 295 0.40 -14.36 -2.31
C GLU A 295 0.29 -14.74 -0.85
N TYR A 296 -0.82 -15.35 -0.48
CA TYR A 296 -1.01 -15.96 0.83
C TYR A 296 -1.24 -17.46 0.69
N ALA A 297 -0.87 -18.23 1.71
CA ALA A 297 -1.08 -19.67 1.73
C ALA A 297 -2.53 -19.99 2.08
N ASP A 298 -3.14 -20.90 1.33
CA ASP A 298 -4.37 -21.55 1.77
C ASP A 298 -4.06 -22.37 3.03
N GLN A 299 -4.68 -21.99 4.16
CA GLN A 299 -4.41 -22.60 5.46
C GLN A 299 -4.61 -24.12 5.46
N SER A 300 -5.56 -24.63 4.66
CA SER A 300 -5.81 -26.07 4.54
C SER A 300 -4.68 -26.85 3.87
N SER A 301 -3.78 -26.17 3.17
CA SER A 301 -2.64 -26.74 2.45
C SER A 301 -1.30 -26.63 3.20
N LEU A 302 -1.30 -26.05 4.40
CA LEU A 302 -0.08 -25.86 5.15
C LEU A 302 0.55 -27.18 5.61
N PRO A 303 1.86 -27.39 5.44
CA PRO A 303 2.58 -28.49 6.05
C PRO A 303 2.44 -28.47 7.58
N PRO A 304 2.46 -29.62 8.27
CA PRO A 304 2.21 -29.68 9.72
C PRO A 304 3.06 -28.74 10.56
N CYS A 305 4.35 -28.58 10.28
CA CYS A 305 5.21 -27.66 11.04
C CYS A 305 4.88 -26.18 10.79
N VAL A 306 4.41 -25.81 9.59
CA VAL A 306 3.95 -24.45 9.28
C VAL A 306 2.62 -24.17 9.95
N GLN A 307 1.71 -25.17 9.95
CA GLN A 307 0.43 -25.11 10.63
C GLN A 307 0.63 -24.96 12.15
N GLU A 308 1.51 -25.73 12.77
CA GLU A 308 1.83 -25.60 14.20
C GLU A 308 2.45 -24.21 14.52
N CYS A 309 3.29 -23.66 13.62
CA CYS A 309 3.83 -22.31 13.77
C CYS A 309 2.73 -21.25 13.66
N TRP A 310 1.77 -21.43 12.76
CA TRP A 310 0.60 -20.56 12.65
C TRP A 310 -0.26 -20.63 13.93
N GLU A 311 -0.46 -21.84 14.48
CA GLU A 311 -1.18 -22.08 15.75
C GLU A 311 -0.48 -21.41 16.94
N LEU A 312 0.86 -21.34 16.96
CA LEU A 312 1.59 -20.57 17.94
C LEU A 312 1.10 -19.11 17.97
N PHE A 313 1.00 -18.46 16.80
CA PHE A 313 0.61 -17.05 16.71
C PHE A 313 -0.86 -16.80 17.06
N SER A 314 -1.70 -17.80 17.01
CA SER A 314 -3.11 -17.73 17.46
C SER A 314 -3.34 -18.32 18.87
N SER A 315 -2.28 -18.73 19.57
CA SER A 315 -2.38 -19.38 20.87
C SER A 315 -2.59 -18.40 22.03
N GLU A 316 -3.37 -18.83 23.03
CA GLU A 316 -3.57 -18.08 24.29
C GLU A 316 -2.24 -17.73 24.96
N ALA A 317 -1.29 -18.67 24.99
CA ALA A 317 0.03 -18.47 25.58
C ALA A 317 0.82 -17.34 24.89
N LEU A 318 0.73 -17.22 23.55
CA LEU A 318 1.38 -16.12 22.86
C LEU A 318 0.67 -14.76 23.10
N PHE A 319 -0.64 -14.74 23.16
CA PHE A 319 -1.38 -13.50 23.51
C PHE A 319 -0.91 -12.96 24.86
N LEU A 320 -0.72 -13.83 25.86
CA LEU A 320 -0.17 -13.43 27.15
C LEU A 320 1.28 -12.93 27.02
N LEU A 321 2.14 -13.63 26.27
CA LEU A 321 3.52 -13.19 26.05
C LEU A 321 3.60 -11.83 25.35
N LEU A 322 2.75 -11.60 24.34
CA LEU A 322 2.66 -10.30 23.66
C LEU A 322 2.18 -9.21 24.62
N SER A 323 1.22 -9.51 25.49
CA SER A 323 0.81 -8.56 26.54
C SER A 323 1.98 -8.17 27.43
N ASN A 324 2.84 -9.14 27.81
CA ASN A 324 4.03 -8.85 28.61
C ASN A 324 5.06 -7.99 27.83
N PHE A 325 5.18 -8.17 26.51
CA PHE A 325 6.12 -7.39 25.68
C PHE A 325 5.67 -5.95 25.45
N CYS A 326 4.37 -5.72 25.26
CA CYS A 326 3.88 -4.42 24.82
C CYS A 326 3.03 -3.69 25.86
N GLY A 327 2.62 -4.35 26.95
CA GLY A 327 1.75 -3.76 27.97
C GLY A 327 0.27 -3.63 27.53
N LEU A 328 -0.12 -4.19 26.37
CA LEU A 328 -1.49 -4.17 25.87
C LEU A 328 -2.34 -5.27 26.54
N LYS A 329 -3.65 -5.04 26.66
CA LYS A 329 -4.59 -5.99 27.27
C LYS A 329 -5.05 -7.07 26.27
N LEU A 330 -4.11 -7.82 25.71
CA LEU A 330 -4.42 -8.91 24.79
C LEU A 330 -4.82 -10.21 25.52
N HIS A 331 -4.66 -10.28 26.85
CA HIS A 331 -5.01 -11.44 27.65
C HIS A 331 -5.57 -11.02 29.00
N GLN A 332 -6.46 -11.82 29.59
CA GLN A 332 -7.09 -11.53 30.89
C GLN A 332 -6.11 -11.48 32.08
N LEU A 333 -4.98 -12.20 31.96
CA LEU A 333 -3.91 -12.21 32.95
C LEU A 333 -2.83 -11.14 32.72
N ALA A 334 -3.00 -10.27 31.70
CA ALA A 334 -2.11 -9.14 31.50
C ALA A 334 -2.13 -8.25 32.75
N LYS A 335 -0.94 -7.80 33.20
CA LYS A 335 -0.82 -6.89 34.34
C LYS A 335 -1.52 -5.57 33.97
N ASP A 336 -2.41 -5.09 34.87
CA ASP A 336 -2.91 -3.74 34.77
C ASP A 336 -1.73 -2.79 35.08
N ASN A 337 -1.38 -1.93 34.15
CA ASN A 337 -0.52 -0.79 34.44
C ASN A 337 -1.39 0.23 35.19
N GLU A 338 -1.60 0.01 36.48
CA GLU A 338 -2.11 1.06 37.33
C GLU A 338 -1.06 2.17 37.38
N SER A 339 -1.41 3.32 36.81
CA SER A 339 -0.67 4.56 37.07
C SER A 339 -0.66 4.76 38.56
N SER A 340 0.51 4.72 39.17
CA SER A 340 0.71 5.15 40.57
C SER A 340 0.59 6.68 40.60
N ASP A 341 -0.63 7.15 40.58
CA ASP A 341 -1.01 8.45 41.09
C ASP A 341 -1.57 8.20 42.50
N ASP A 342 -0.73 7.67 43.41
CA ASP A 342 -0.89 7.83 44.83
C ASP A 342 -0.39 9.25 45.18
N ASP A 343 -1.22 10.23 44.94
CA ASP A 343 -1.13 11.50 45.66
C ASP A 343 -1.56 11.22 47.10
N ASP A 344 -0.57 10.89 47.95
CA ASP A 344 -0.65 11.03 49.40
C ASP A 344 -0.81 12.54 49.72
N ASP A 345 -2.04 13.02 49.73
CA ASP A 345 -2.43 14.23 50.44
C ASP A 345 -2.86 13.84 51.85
N ASP A 346 -1.84 13.62 52.71
CA ASP A 346 -1.93 13.84 54.15
C ASP A 346 -1.96 15.36 54.37
N ASP A 347 -3.13 15.92 54.64
CA ASP A 347 -3.26 17.18 55.33
C ASP A 347 -4.22 16.98 56.53
N ASP A 348 -3.57 16.68 57.66
CA ASP A 348 -4.05 17.11 58.99
C ASP A 348 -4.10 18.64 59.01
N ASP A 349 -5.19 19.23 59.46
CA ASP A 349 -5.23 20.11 60.66
C ASP A 349 -6.57 20.84 60.79
N ASP A 350 -7.15 20.54 61.87
CA ASP A 350 -7.80 21.34 62.88
C ASP A 350 -8.31 22.77 62.58
N ASP A 351 -9.45 22.94 63.21
CA ASP A 351 -9.94 24.10 64.03
C ASP A 351 -11.01 25.01 63.40
N ASP A 352 -12.13 24.84 64.13
CA ASP A 352 -12.99 25.84 64.81
C ASP A 352 -13.70 26.94 63.99
N ASP A 353 -14.94 26.95 64.29
CA ASP A 353 -15.83 28.03 64.85
C ASP A 353 -16.96 28.59 63.97
N GLU A 354 -18.07 28.33 64.51
CA GLU A 354 -19.24 29.14 64.83
C GLU A 354 -20.06 29.93 63.81
N SER A 355 -21.33 29.66 63.95
CA SER A 355 -22.49 30.59 63.86
C SER A 355 -22.98 30.91 62.45
N GLY A 356 -24.20 30.82 62.19
CA GLY A 356 -25.45 31.03 62.79
C GLY A 356 -26.57 31.20 61.82
N VAL A 357 -27.66 30.65 62.14
CA VAL A 357 -29.06 31.15 62.04
C VAL A 357 -29.79 31.18 60.73
N ASP A 358 -30.84 30.36 60.63
CA ASP A 358 -32.24 30.62 60.23
C ASP A 358 -32.49 30.88 58.74
N GLU A 359 -33.51 30.44 58.11
CA GLU A 359 -34.89 30.01 58.41
C GLU A 359 -35.55 29.38 57.16
N GLU A 360 -36.40 28.44 57.44
CA GLU A 360 -37.72 28.15 56.92
C GLU A 360 -38.00 27.90 55.46
N GLY A 361 -38.64 26.76 55.23
CA GLY A 361 -39.73 26.69 54.29
C GLY A 361 -40.01 25.31 53.66
N THR A 362 -40.61 24.43 54.41
CA THR A 362 -41.77 23.54 54.16
C THR A 362 -41.99 22.85 52.83
N GLU A 363 -42.34 21.58 53.01
CA GLU A 363 -43.29 20.71 52.27
C GLU A 363 -42.74 20.09 50.96
N GLY A 364 -42.68 18.83 50.80
CA GLY A 364 -43.49 17.71 51.26
C GLY A 364 -43.59 16.69 50.14
N ARG A 365 -43.46 15.44 50.50
CA ARG A 365 -44.03 14.27 49.82
C ARG A 365 -43.25 13.42 48.81
N ARG A 366 -43.09 12.25 49.31
CA ARG A 366 -43.31 10.89 48.76
C ARG A 366 -42.17 10.18 48.04
N LYS A 367 -41.75 9.17 48.80
CA LYS A 367 -41.13 7.93 48.34
C LYS A 367 -41.83 7.38 47.10
N ASP A 368 -41.06 7.11 46.08
CA ASP A 368 -41.36 5.98 45.24
C ASP A 368 -40.11 5.14 45.04
N ARG A 369 -40.28 3.84 45.23
CA ARG A 369 -39.32 2.79 45.02
C ARG A 369 -39.34 2.51 43.50
N GLY A 370 -38.23 2.73 42.83
CA GLY A 370 -38.04 2.33 41.46
C GLY A 370 -36.68 1.70 41.30
N ASP A 371 -36.68 0.45 41.12
CA ASP A 371 -35.83 -0.48 40.42
C ASP A 371 -34.32 -0.13 40.25
N LYS A 372 -33.51 -0.97 40.85
CA LYS A 372 -32.15 -1.21 40.46
C LYS A 372 -32.14 -1.67 38.99
N GLU A 373 -31.94 -0.77 38.06
CA GLU A 373 -31.44 -1.12 36.72
C GLU A 373 -30.06 -1.74 36.88
N GLY A 374 -30.00 -2.98 36.46
CA GLY A 374 -28.75 -3.75 36.45
C GLY A 374 -27.68 -3.01 35.66
N GLU A 375 -26.52 -2.88 36.29
CA GLU A 375 -25.27 -2.64 35.55
C GLU A 375 -25.21 -3.62 34.39
N LYS A 376 -25.44 -3.12 33.17
CA LYS A 376 -25.00 -3.80 31.95
C LYS A 376 -23.49 -3.95 32.10
N LYS A 377 -23.03 -5.15 32.47
CA LYS A 377 -21.67 -5.60 32.20
C LYS A 377 -21.41 -5.22 30.78
N LYS A 378 -20.50 -4.27 30.52
CA LYS A 378 -19.87 -4.11 29.22
C LYS A 378 -19.31 -5.50 28.89
N ASP A 379 -19.87 -6.14 27.91
CA ASP A 379 -19.29 -7.33 27.28
C ASP A 379 -17.88 -6.90 26.88
N GLY A 380 -16.88 -7.34 27.64
CA GLY A 380 -15.49 -7.07 27.33
C GLY A 380 -15.23 -7.68 25.95
N THR A 381 -14.93 -6.84 24.95
CA THR A 381 -14.44 -7.29 23.66
C THR A 381 -13.23 -8.15 23.93
N SER A 382 -13.37 -9.47 23.74
CA SER A 382 -12.25 -10.37 24.01
C SER A 382 -11.24 -10.18 22.88
N ALA A 383 -9.96 -10.04 23.23
CA ALA A 383 -8.86 -9.89 22.30
C ALA A 383 -8.91 -10.93 21.15
N ALA A 384 -8.59 -10.49 19.95
CA ALA A 384 -8.67 -11.31 18.75
C ALA A 384 -7.50 -10.99 17.80
N CYS A 385 -7.23 -11.89 16.86
CA CYS A 385 -6.23 -11.66 15.83
C CYS A 385 -6.76 -11.98 14.42
N VAL A 386 -6.06 -11.41 13.45
CA VAL A 386 -6.13 -11.80 12.04
C VAL A 386 -4.73 -12.15 11.59
N GLY A 387 -4.53 -13.29 10.95
CA GLY A 387 -3.20 -13.73 10.54
C GLY A 387 -3.17 -14.36 9.14
N GLU A 388 -2.03 -14.21 8.48
CA GLU A 388 -1.73 -14.80 7.18
C GLU A 388 -0.29 -15.29 7.13
N VAL A 389 -0.06 -16.39 6.38
CA VAL A 389 1.28 -16.79 5.91
C VAL A 389 1.40 -16.27 4.49
N ARG A 390 2.35 -15.35 4.25
CA ARG A 390 2.47 -14.66 2.97
C ARG A 390 3.78 -15.02 2.26
N ARG A 391 3.74 -14.93 0.94
CA ARG A 391 4.90 -15.10 0.07
C ARG A 391 5.09 -13.84 -0.76
N TRP A 392 6.28 -13.29 -0.69
CA TRP A 392 6.70 -12.09 -1.37
C TRP A 392 7.71 -12.43 -2.47
N ARG A 393 7.43 -11.97 -3.68
CA ARG A 393 8.30 -12.16 -4.83
C ARG A 393 8.18 -10.96 -5.76
N LYS A 394 9.03 -10.88 -6.78
CA LYS A 394 8.94 -9.84 -7.80
C LYS A 394 7.48 -9.57 -8.21
N GLY A 395 7.09 -8.32 -8.17
CA GLY A 395 5.74 -7.89 -8.50
C GLY A 395 4.76 -7.89 -7.31
N SER A 396 5.21 -8.22 -6.09
CA SER A 396 4.38 -8.15 -4.88
C SER A 396 4.46 -6.79 -4.20
N TYR A 397 3.33 -6.30 -3.67
CA TYR A 397 3.21 -5.03 -2.94
C TYR A 397 1.89 -4.93 -2.19
N THR A 398 1.78 -3.94 -1.29
CA THR A 398 0.50 -3.38 -0.82
C THR A 398 0.58 -1.86 -0.90
N LEU A 399 -0.55 -1.18 -1.10
CA LEU A 399 -0.67 0.26 -1.17
C LEU A 399 -1.34 0.81 0.09
N LEU A 400 -1.22 2.12 0.32
CA LEU A 400 -1.86 2.79 1.46
C LEU A 400 -3.38 2.62 1.46
N HIS A 401 -4.02 2.64 0.30
CA HIS A 401 -5.45 2.38 0.15
C HIS A 401 -5.93 1.03 0.70
N ASP A 402 -5.02 0.06 0.87
CA ASP A 402 -5.33 -1.22 1.51
C ASP A 402 -5.65 -1.07 3.00
N SER A 403 -5.00 -0.13 3.68
CA SER A 403 -5.17 0.13 5.11
C SER A 403 -6.20 1.22 5.45
N GLU A 404 -6.63 2.04 4.50
CA GLU A 404 -7.56 3.14 4.76
C GLU A 404 -8.93 2.71 5.32
N ASN A 405 -9.40 1.53 4.97
CA ASN A 405 -10.68 0.99 5.44
C ASN A 405 -10.60 0.30 6.80
N SER A 406 -9.41 0.16 7.39
CA SER A 406 -9.17 -0.51 8.68
C SER A 406 -8.41 0.39 9.64
N ARG A 407 -8.92 1.61 9.85
CA ARG A 407 -8.35 2.59 10.79
C ARG A 407 -8.72 2.19 12.22
N GLU A 408 -7.99 1.24 12.75
CA GLU A 408 -8.20 0.74 14.10
C GLU A 408 -6.86 0.57 14.80
N PHE A 409 -6.87 0.73 16.11
CA PHE A 409 -5.74 0.36 16.94
C PHE A 409 -5.42 -1.12 16.77
N GLY A 410 -4.16 -1.45 16.63
CA GLY A 410 -3.74 -2.83 16.49
C GLY A 410 -2.25 -3.02 16.67
N LEU A 411 -1.87 -4.18 17.21
CA LEU A 411 -0.49 -4.61 17.28
C LEU A 411 -0.17 -5.45 16.04
N ASP A 412 0.62 -4.89 15.14
CA ASP A 412 1.15 -5.62 13.98
C ASP A 412 2.33 -6.49 14.41
N LEU A 413 2.30 -7.75 13.98
CA LEU A 413 3.36 -8.72 14.16
C LEU A 413 3.84 -9.22 12.80
N LEU A 414 5.14 -9.12 12.53
CA LEU A 414 5.77 -9.59 11.30
C LEU A 414 6.96 -10.48 11.64
N LEU A 415 6.92 -11.77 11.26
CA LEU A 415 8.05 -12.69 11.36
C LEU A 415 8.51 -13.09 9.96
N SER A 416 9.70 -12.68 9.56
CA SER A 416 10.22 -12.90 8.21
C SER A 416 11.15 -14.13 8.14
N LEU A 417 11.04 -14.89 7.03
CA LEU A 417 11.80 -16.10 6.75
C LEU A 417 12.24 -16.16 5.28
N GLY A 418 13.43 -16.69 5.04
CA GLY A 418 13.96 -16.82 3.68
C GLY A 418 14.48 -15.54 3.07
N CYS A 419 14.71 -14.51 3.88
CA CYS A 419 15.16 -13.18 3.49
C CYS A 419 16.65 -12.91 3.80
N SER A 420 17.43 -13.95 4.07
CA SER A 420 18.86 -13.78 4.39
C SER A 420 19.60 -13.02 3.29
N GLY A 421 20.18 -11.86 3.66
CA GLY A 421 20.87 -10.98 2.71
C GLY A 421 19.94 -10.22 1.75
N TRP A 422 18.68 -10.06 2.10
CA TRP A 422 17.71 -9.31 1.29
C TRP A 422 18.10 -7.84 1.16
N PRO A 423 18.31 -7.31 -0.07
CA PRO A 423 18.72 -5.92 -0.23
C PRO A 423 17.50 -5.00 -0.03
N GLN A 424 17.66 -3.93 0.75
CA GLN A 424 16.62 -2.91 0.90
C GLN A 424 16.17 -2.32 -0.46
N ALA A 425 17.12 -2.15 -1.40
CA ALA A 425 16.83 -1.66 -2.74
C ALA A 425 15.87 -2.55 -3.54
N SER A 426 15.69 -3.82 -3.15
CA SER A 426 14.76 -4.77 -3.77
C SER A 426 13.30 -4.58 -3.32
N GLY A 427 13.02 -3.67 -2.37
CA GLY A 427 11.69 -3.49 -1.80
C GLY A 427 11.30 -4.60 -0.82
N GLY A 428 10.01 -4.83 -0.63
CA GLY A 428 9.49 -5.86 0.28
C GLY A 428 9.55 -5.49 1.76
N PHE A 429 10.01 -4.29 2.10
CA PHE A 429 9.91 -3.75 3.45
C PHE A 429 8.53 -3.15 3.71
N THR A 430 8.11 -3.15 4.98
CA THR A 430 6.87 -2.51 5.41
C THR A 430 7.17 -1.11 5.91
N SER A 431 6.53 -0.09 5.35
CA SER A 431 6.60 1.29 5.82
C SER A 431 5.30 1.71 6.50
N TYR A 432 5.42 2.49 7.55
CA TYR A 432 4.34 3.10 8.29
C TYR A 432 4.39 4.61 8.09
N ILE A 433 3.24 5.23 7.80
CA ILE A 433 3.11 6.65 7.46
C ILE A 433 1.92 7.22 8.24
N ALA A 434 2.04 8.45 8.73
CA ALA A 434 0.89 9.18 9.28
C ALA A 434 -0.09 9.54 8.16
N HIS A 435 -1.38 9.43 8.44
CA HIS A 435 -2.41 9.76 7.45
C HIS A 435 -2.29 11.22 6.98
N GLY A 436 -2.21 11.40 5.65
CA GLY A 436 -2.09 12.73 5.03
C GLY A 436 -0.66 13.28 4.97
N GLU A 437 0.33 12.52 5.43
CA GLU A 437 1.75 12.86 5.33
C GLU A 437 2.44 12.02 4.27
N ASP A 438 3.56 12.52 3.76
CA ASP A 438 4.39 11.81 2.77
C ASP A 438 5.64 11.16 3.41
N GLU A 439 5.96 11.51 4.67
CA GLU A 439 7.17 11.06 5.35
C GLU A 439 6.92 9.74 6.09
N GLU A 440 7.83 8.78 5.88
CA GLU A 440 7.76 7.49 6.56
C GLU A 440 8.16 7.63 8.03
N LEU A 441 7.26 7.25 8.96
CA LEU A 441 7.50 7.21 10.40
C LEU A 441 8.45 6.09 10.78
N LEU A 442 8.26 4.93 10.15
CA LEU A 442 8.99 3.70 10.46
C LEU A 442 9.10 2.83 9.22
N THR A 443 10.26 2.18 9.05
CA THR A 443 10.48 1.15 8.03
C THR A 443 10.95 -0.15 8.67
N VAL A 444 10.19 -1.22 8.48
CA VAL A 444 10.51 -2.58 8.92
C VAL A 444 11.03 -3.39 7.73
N ASN A 445 12.35 -3.62 7.69
CA ASN A 445 12.96 -4.48 6.68
C ASN A 445 12.74 -5.97 7.02
N PRO A 446 12.58 -6.85 6.00
CA PRO A 446 12.54 -8.28 6.24
C PRO A 446 13.90 -8.77 6.74
N GLU A 447 13.93 -9.34 7.94
CA GLU A 447 15.11 -9.88 8.58
C GLU A 447 14.88 -11.35 8.97
N GLU A 448 15.88 -12.18 8.72
CA GLU A 448 15.79 -13.63 8.90
C GLU A 448 15.54 -14.01 10.37
N ASN A 449 14.43 -14.73 10.64
CA ASN A 449 14.01 -15.14 11.98
C ASN A 449 13.94 -13.98 12.98
N SER A 450 13.54 -12.80 12.52
CA SER A 450 13.34 -11.60 13.35
C SER A 450 11.84 -11.28 13.43
N LEU A 451 11.33 -11.16 14.64
CA LEU A 451 9.97 -10.73 14.91
C LEU A 451 9.95 -9.21 15.07
N ALA A 452 9.15 -8.53 14.27
CA ALA A 452 8.86 -7.11 14.48
C ALA A 452 7.47 -6.96 15.07
N LEU A 453 7.35 -6.16 16.12
CA LEU A 453 6.08 -5.71 16.72
C LEU A 453 5.98 -4.21 16.50
N VAL A 454 4.84 -3.75 16.01
CA VAL A 454 4.55 -2.32 15.79
C VAL A 454 3.13 -2.03 16.25
N TYR A 455 2.98 -1.12 17.21
CA TYR A 455 1.66 -0.64 17.61
C TYR A 455 1.19 0.45 16.68
N ARG A 456 0.01 0.30 16.14
CA ARG A 456 -0.60 1.20 15.17
C ARG A 456 -1.86 1.82 15.75
N ASP A 457 -1.93 3.14 15.73
CA ASP A 457 -3.14 3.90 16.01
C ASP A 457 -4.04 4.03 14.79
N THR A 458 -5.14 4.77 14.92
CA THR A 458 -6.11 5.00 13.85
C THR A 458 -5.60 5.88 12.71
N ASP A 459 -4.56 6.67 12.95
CA ASP A 459 -3.99 7.60 11.97
C ASP A 459 -2.74 7.05 11.26
N THR A 460 -2.26 5.89 11.70
CA THR A 460 -1.11 5.23 11.09
C THR A 460 -1.52 4.25 9.99
N LEU A 461 -1.11 4.53 8.77
CA LEU A 461 -1.26 3.66 7.60
C LEU A 461 0.02 2.87 7.36
N LYS A 462 -0.09 1.75 6.66
CA LYS A 462 1.05 0.93 6.26
C LYS A 462 0.95 0.44 4.83
N PHE A 463 2.11 0.23 4.22
CA PHE A 463 2.22 -0.44 2.92
C PHE A 463 3.47 -1.32 2.87
N VAL A 464 3.51 -2.27 1.92
CA VAL A 464 4.71 -3.03 1.60
C VAL A 464 5.24 -2.56 0.25
N LYS A 465 6.48 -2.07 0.26
CA LYS A 465 7.14 -1.55 -0.94
C LYS A 465 7.25 -2.62 -2.02
N TYR A 466 6.96 -2.24 -3.26
CA TYR A 466 7.03 -3.11 -4.43
C TYR A 466 8.35 -3.90 -4.47
N VAL A 467 8.23 -5.22 -4.57
CA VAL A 467 9.37 -6.13 -4.74
C VAL A 467 9.79 -6.12 -6.20
N ASN A 468 10.95 -5.55 -6.47
CA ASN A 468 11.44 -5.31 -7.82
C ASN A 468 12.40 -6.41 -8.33
N ASP A 469 12.84 -6.31 -9.60
CA ASP A 469 13.71 -7.26 -10.27
C ASP A 469 15.10 -7.38 -9.64
N GLY A 470 15.57 -6.35 -8.93
CA GLY A 470 16.82 -6.39 -8.16
C GLY A 470 16.88 -7.53 -7.16
N SER A 471 15.71 -8.02 -6.69
CA SER A 471 15.60 -9.20 -5.85
C SER A 471 16.10 -10.49 -6.52
N SER A 472 16.07 -10.54 -7.85
CA SER A 472 16.43 -11.72 -8.64
C SER A 472 17.94 -11.95 -8.78
N SER A 473 18.79 -10.95 -8.48
CA SER A 473 20.24 -10.96 -8.81
C SER A 473 21.15 -11.51 -7.70
N HIS A 474 20.66 -11.79 -6.49
CA HIS A 474 21.50 -11.95 -5.31
C HIS A 474 21.57 -13.32 -4.65
N ASN A 475 21.44 -14.46 -5.34
CA ASN A 475 22.03 -15.72 -4.84
C ASN A 475 21.86 -16.90 -5.81
N HIS A 476 22.97 -17.46 -6.27
CA HIS A 476 23.01 -18.64 -7.14
C HIS A 476 22.60 -19.98 -6.46
N LYS A 477 22.15 -19.99 -5.21
CA LYS A 477 21.83 -21.21 -4.44
C LYS A 477 20.38 -21.36 -3.99
N GLU A 478 19.57 -20.29 -4.05
CA GLU A 478 18.13 -20.34 -3.75
C GLU A 478 17.36 -19.73 -4.94
N PRO A 479 16.06 -20.07 -5.16
CA PRO A 479 15.29 -19.35 -6.19
C PRO A 479 15.36 -17.86 -5.87
N PRO A 480 15.92 -17.05 -6.79
CA PRO A 480 16.21 -15.66 -6.49
C PRO A 480 14.92 -14.90 -6.20
N GLY A 481 14.95 -14.06 -5.19
CA GLY A 481 13.93 -13.05 -4.99
C GLY A 481 12.60 -13.49 -4.39
N THR A 482 12.60 -14.44 -3.46
CA THR A 482 11.40 -14.83 -2.72
C THR A 482 11.68 -14.90 -1.23
N PHE A 483 10.81 -14.28 -0.41
CA PHE A 483 10.78 -14.49 1.03
C PHE A 483 9.35 -14.70 1.51
N TYR A 484 9.22 -15.09 2.77
CA TYR A 484 7.94 -15.40 3.41
C TYR A 484 7.83 -14.64 4.71
N ASP A 485 6.60 -14.37 5.15
CA ASP A 485 6.35 -13.90 6.49
C ASP A 485 5.07 -14.52 7.09
N PHE A 486 5.06 -14.58 8.42
CA PHE A 486 3.84 -14.67 9.21
C PHE A 486 3.46 -13.25 9.58
N SER A 487 2.30 -12.81 9.14
CA SER A 487 1.76 -11.47 9.43
C SER A 487 0.49 -11.60 10.23
N PHE A 488 0.50 -11.06 11.44
CA PHE A 488 -0.66 -11.03 12.32
C PHE A 488 -0.95 -9.61 12.75
N VAL A 489 -2.23 -9.34 13.01
CA VAL A 489 -2.68 -8.11 13.67
C VAL A 489 -3.51 -8.53 14.87
N TYR A 490 -3.16 -8.03 16.05
CA TYR A 490 -3.86 -8.30 17.31
C TYR A 490 -4.65 -7.07 17.71
N TYR A 491 -5.85 -7.31 18.22
CA TYR A 491 -6.80 -6.30 18.66
C TYR A 491 -7.17 -6.56 20.13
N GLU A 492 -7.30 -5.50 20.94
CA GLU A 492 -7.76 -5.54 22.34
C GLU A 492 -9.27 -5.74 22.46
#